data_8f4b456b0bfd5ea5bd2bb2f9b3a07d2c
#
_entry.id   8f4b456b0bfd5ea5bd2bb2f9b3a07d2c
#
_cell.length_a   1.000
_cell.length_b   1.000
_cell.length_c   1.000
_cell.angle_alpha   90.00
_cell.angle_beta   90.00
_cell.angle_gamma   90.00
#
_symmetry.space_group_name_H-M   'P 1'
#
loop_
_entity.id
_entity.type
_entity.pdbx_description
1 polymer ?
#
loop_
_entity_poly.entity_id
_entity_poly.type
_entity_poly.pdbx_seq_one_letter_code
_entity_poly.pdbx_strand_id
1 'polypeptide(L)'
;MFLKNEYDVIVVGAGPAGSSTAKSAAKAGLDVLLVDSKIEIGVPVKCGEFIPSLKEMKKLAPDATNLEELFDPPGQCIVNRTKFIRFVFGKSKEIIIPFEG
;
A
#
# COMPACT_ATOMS: atom_id res chain seq x y z
N MET A 1 13.68 15.32 -18.91
CA MET A 1 12.23 15.41 -18.65
C MET A 1 11.81 16.87 -18.65
N PHE A 2 10.84 17.19 -19.46
CA PHE A 2 10.30 18.57 -19.52
C PHE A 2 9.02 18.62 -18.69
N LEU A 3 9.00 19.51 -17.69
CA LEU A 3 7.78 19.83 -16.96
C LEU A 3 6.89 20.70 -17.82
N LYS A 4 5.60 20.41 -17.84
CA LYS A 4 4.59 21.27 -18.46
C LYS A 4 4.20 22.39 -17.50
N ASN A 5 3.56 23.43 -18.03
CA ASN A 5 3.07 24.54 -17.22
C ASN A 5 1.70 24.25 -16.59
N GLU A 6 0.98 23.25 -17.10
CA GLU A 6 -0.37 22.89 -16.65
C GLU A 6 -0.52 21.37 -16.59
N TYR A 7 -1.27 20.91 -15.61
CA TYR A 7 -1.66 19.52 -15.40
C TYR A 7 -3.11 19.49 -14.91
N ASP A 8 -3.83 18.42 -15.25
CA ASP A 8 -5.20 18.21 -14.74
C ASP A 8 -5.19 17.91 -13.24
N VAL A 9 -4.17 17.16 -12.79
CA VAL A 9 -4.02 16.74 -11.38
C VAL A 9 -2.55 16.85 -10.96
N ILE A 10 -2.33 17.43 -9.80
CA ILE A 10 -1.02 17.41 -9.13
C ILE A 10 -1.17 16.63 -7.83
N VAL A 11 -0.41 15.54 -7.70
CA VAL A 11 -0.36 14.71 -6.49
C VAL A 11 0.96 14.97 -5.77
N VAL A 12 0.87 15.40 -4.52
CA VAL A 12 2.03 15.68 -3.67
C VAL A 12 2.21 14.54 -2.67
N GLY A 13 3.33 13.86 -2.77
CA GLY A 13 3.67 12.67 -2.00
C GLY A 13 3.50 11.37 -2.81
N ALA A 14 4.60 10.69 -3.09
CA ALA A 14 4.65 9.45 -3.86
C ALA A 14 4.70 8.19 -2.98
N GLY A 15 4.09 8.23 -1.81
CA GLY A 15 3.82 7.06 -0.99
C GLY A 15 2.70 6.20 -1.59
N PRO A 16 2.29 5.11 -0.92
CA PRO A 16 1.26 4.19 -1.45
C PRO A 16 -0.04 4.89 -1.86
N ALA A 17 -0.53 5.81 -1.04
CA ALA A 17 -1.76 6.55 -1.33
C ALA A 17 -1.61 7.48 -2.55
N GLY A 18 -0.55 8.29 -2.59
CA GLY A 18 -0.30 9.22 -3.70
C GLY A 18 -0.03 8.50 -5.01
N SER A 19 0.77 7.44 -4.98
CA SER A 19 1.03 6.61 -6.16
C SER A 19 -0.22 5.94 -6.71
N SER A 20 -1.09 5.42 -5.84
CA SER A 20 -2.38 4.84 -6.22
C SER A 20 -3.33 5.88 -6.81
N THR A 21 -3.38 7.07 -6.21
CA THR A 21 -4.17 8.20 -6.71
C THR A 21 -3.70 8.64 -8.10
N ALA A 22 -2.40 8.83 -8.28
CA ALA A 22 -1.81 9.23 -9.56
C ALA A 22 -2.08 8.17 -10.64
N LYS A 23 -1.93 6.88 -10.30
CA LYS A 23 -2.24 5.76 -11.20
C LYS A 23 -3.70 5.78 -11.64
N SER A 24 -4.64 5.96 -10.71
CA SER A 24 -6.07 6.00 -11.01
C SER A 24 -6.44 7.18 -11.88
N ALA A 25 -5.91 8.37 -11.60
CA ALA A 25 -6.13 9.57 -12.41
C ALA A 25 -5.57 9.42 -13.83
N ALA A 26 -4.35 8.88 -13.97
CA ALA A 26 -3.75 8.63 -15.27
C ALA A 26 -4.52 7.58 -16.07
N LYS A 27 -5.04 6.52 -15.46
CA LYS A 27 -5.92 5.54 -16.09
C LYS A 27 -7.24 6.16 -16.57
N ALA A 28 -7.73 7.19 -15.91
CA ALA A 28 -8.91 7.97 -16.33
C ALA A 28 -8.61 8.93 -17.49
N GLY A 29 -7.38 8.95 -17.99
CA GLY A 29 -6.98 9.80 -19.13
C GLY A 29 -6.56 11.22 -18.74
N LEU A 30 -6.38 11.50 -17.46
CA LEU A 30 -5.95 12.80 -16.97
C LEU A 30 -4.43 12.96 -17.09
N ASP A 31 -3.98 14.20 -17.28
CA ASP A 31 -2.58 14.57 -17.26
C ASP A 31 -2.16 14.80 -15.81
N VAL A 32 -1.27 13.95 -15.29
CA VAL A 32 -0.94 13.88 -13.85
C VAL A 32 0.52 14.22 -13.61
N LEU A 33 0.77 15.11 -12.65
CA LEU A 33 2.08 15.34 -12.07
C LEU A 33 2.13 14.73 -10.66
N LEU A 34 3.03 13.79 -10.44
CA LEU A 34 3.32 13.22 -9.12
C LEU A 34 4.67 13.76 -8.64
N VAL A 35 4.68 14.41 -7.49
CA VAL A 35 5.89 14.99 -6.88
C VAL A 35 6.11 14.47 -5.47
N ASP A 36 7.38 14.33 -5.08
CA ASP A 36 7.79 13.97 -3.74
C ASP A 36 9.02 14.78 -3.31
N SER A 37 9.15 15.04 -2.03
CA SER A 37 10.33 15.74 -1.47
C SER A 37 11.55 14.84 -1.35
N LYS A 38 11.39 13.53 -1.47
CA LYS A 38 12.46 12.55 -1.35
C LYS A 38 13.18 12.35 -2.68
N ILE A 39 14.49 12.24 -2.62
CA ILE A 39 15.34 11.92 -3.78
C ILE A 39 15.04 10.49 -4.27
N GLU A 40 14.78 9.56 -3.33
CA GLU A 40 14.43 8.18 -3.62
C GLU A 40 13.11 7.83 -2.92
N ILE A 41 12.11 7.44 -3.72
CA ILE A 41 10.79 7.08 -3.22
C ILE A 41 10.89 5.81 -2.37
N GLY A 42 10.24 5.81 -1.20
CA GLY A 42 10.24 4.68 -0.27
C GLY A 42 11.46 4.60 0.65
N VAL A 43 12.40 5.51 0.57
CA VAL A 43 13.61 5.52 1.40
C VAL A 43 13.60 6.73 2.35
N PRO A 44 13.92 6.55 3.65
CA PRO A 44 14.09 5.26 4.34
C PRO A 44 12.76 4.51 4.51
N VAL A 45 12.84 3.17 4.58
CA VAL A 45 11.66 2.34 4.87
C VAL A 45 11.16 2.66 6.28
N LYS A 46 9.88 2.98 6.40
CA LYS A 46 9.22 3.33 7.67
C LYS A 46 7.98 2.47 7.94
N CYS A 47 7.86 1.35 7.26
CA CYS A 47 6.74 0.44 7.35
C CYS A 47 7.14 -0.83 8.12
N GLY A 48 6.20 -1.43 8.86
CA GLY A 48 6.38 -2.73 9.49
C GLY A 48 6.38 -3.90 8.49
N GLU A 49 6.20 -3.61 7.20
CA GLU A 49 6.26 -4.57 6.10
C GLU A 49 5.27 -5.74 6.23
N PHE A 50 4.19 -5.52 6.98
CA PHE A 50 3.10 -6.48 7.11
C PHE A 50 1.90 -6.06 6.26
N ILE A 51 1.51 -6.91 5.33
CA ILE A 51 0.36 -6.70 4.46
C ILE A 51 -0.65 -7.83 4.71
N PRO A 52 -1.92 -7.53 5.03
CA PRO A 52 -2.95 -8.56 5.12
C PRO A 52 -3.08 -9.32 3.81
N SER A 53 -3.44 -10.60 3.89
CA SER A 53 -3.78 -11.37 2.69
C SER A 53 -4.97 -10.73 1.97
N LEU A 54 -5.12 -11.01 0.68
CA LEU A 54 -6.25 -10.51 -0.10
C LEU A 54 -7.60 -10.88 0.52
N LYS A 55 -7.69 -12.08 1.11
CA LYS A 55 -8.87 -12.55 1.84
C LYS A 55 -9.20 -11.67 3.05
N GLU A 56 -8.19 -11.28 3.83
CA GLU A 56 -8.37 -10.39 4.96
C GLU A 56 -8.68 -8.96 4.50
N MET A 57 -8.03 -8.49 3.43
CA MET A 57 -8.34 -7.18 2.85
C MET A 57 -9.78 -7.05 2.38
N LYS A 58 -10.33 -8.10 1.77
CA LYS A 58 -11.75 -8.14 1.35
C LYS A 58 -12.72 -8.05 2.53
N LYS A 59 -12.34 -8.57 3.69
CA LYS A 59 -13.13 -8.40 4.92
C LYS A 59 -13.04 -6.96 5.46
N LEU A 60 -11.87 -6.35 5.40
CA LEU A 60 -11.63 -4.98 5.89
C LEU A 60 -12.24 -3.92 4.98
N ALA A 61 -12.27 -4.18 3.69
CA ALA A 61 -12.78 -3.26 2.67
C ALA A 61 -13.71 -4.00 1.68
N PRO A 62 -14.91 -4.43 2.11
CA PRO A 62 -15.81 -5.25 1.31
C PRO A 62 -16.29 -4.54 0.03
N ASP A 63 -16.36 -3.22 0.05
CA ASP A 63 -16.83 -2.42 -1.08
C ASP A 63 -15.72 -2.09 -2.10
N ALA A 64 -14.46 -2.46 -1.82
CA ALA A 64 -13.37 -2.24 -2.76
C ALA A 64 -13.39 -3.27 -3.89
N THR A 65 -13.45 -2.80 -5.13
CA THR A 65 -13.64 -3.64 -6.33
C THR A 65 -12.35 -4.06 -7.03
N ASN A 66 -11.22 -3.46 -6.68
CA ASN A 66 -9.94 -3.64 -7.39
C ASN A 66 -8.76 -3.95 -6.45
N LEU A 67 -9.02 -4.66 -5.36
CA LEU A 67 -7.99 -5.00 -4.36
C LEU A 67 -6.86 -5.84 -4.97
N GLU A 68 -7.17 -6.77 -5.86
CA GLU A 68 -6.18 -7.59 -6.55
C GLU A 68 -5.20 -6.76 -7.39
N GLU A 69 -5.67 -5.68 -7.95
CA GLU A 69 -4.83 -4.78 -8.75
C GLU A 69 -3.99 -3.84 -7.88
N LEU A 70 -4.52 -3.43 -6.74
CA LEU A 70 -3.86 -2.50 -5.82
C LEU A 70 -2.81 -3.19 -4.95
N PHE A 71 -3.02 -4.47 -4.61
CA PHE A 71 -2.19 -5.22 -3.67
C PHE A 71 -1.71 -6.53 -4.32
N ASP A 72 -0.83 -6.40 -5.28
CA ASP A 72 -0.15 -7.53 -5.93
C ASP A 72 1.37 -7.37 -5.76
N PRO A 73 1.90 -7.64 -4.55
CA PRO A 73 3.34 -7.57 -4.32
C PRO A 73 4.05 -8.66 -5.13
N PRO A 74 5.18 -8.32 -5.79
CA PRO A 74 5.97 -9.33 -6.48
C PRO A 74 6.35 -10.47 -5.54
N GLY A 75 6.21 -11.72 -5.98
CA GLY A 75 6.45 -12.91 -5.15
C GLY A 75 7.84 -12.93 -4.50
N GLN A 76 8.84 -12.38 -5.17
CA GLN A 76 10.21 -12.25 -4.65
C GLN A 76 10.32 -11.29 -3.45
N CYS A 77 9.35 -10.40 -3.25
CA CYS A 77 9.30 -9.48 -2.12
C CYS A 77 8.60 -10.09 -0.89
N ILE A 78 7.96 -11.25 -1.05
CA ILE A 78 7.26 -11.92 0.05
C ILE A 78 8.26 -12.86 0.73
N VAL A 79 8.70 -12.47 1.92
CA VAL A 79 9.69 -13.24 2.69
C VAL A 79 9.06 -14.20 3.69
N ASN A 80 7.79 -13.96 4.07
CA ASN A 80 7.05 -14.82 4.99
C ASN A 80 5.55 -14.71 4.76
N ARG A 81 4.81 -15.73 5.19
CA ARG A 81 3.34 -15.73 5.22
C ARG A 81 2.87 -16.11 6.61
N THR A 82 1.97 -15.31 7.15
CA THR A 82 1.44 -15.50 8.50
C THR A 82 0.00 -16.03 8.46
N LYS A 83 -0.39 -16.74 9.50
CA LYS A 83 -1.74 -17.30 9.66
C LYS A 83 -2.46 -16.74 10.88
N PHE A 84 -1.74 -16.11 11.77
CA PHE A 84 -2.29 -15.55 13.01
C PHE A 84 -1.41 -14.42 13.53
N ILE A 85 -2.01 -13.56 14.34
CA ILE A 85 -1.33 -12.54 15.13
C ILE A 85 -1.41 -12.98 16.59
N ARG A 86 -0.27 -12.97 17.28
CA ARG A 86 -0.17 -13.29 18.69
C ARG A 86 0.16 -12.03 19.48
N PHE A 87 -0.71 -11.68 20.40
CA PHE A 87 -0.47 -10.60 21.35
C PHE A 87 -0.04 -11.19 22.69
N VAL A 88 1.09 -10.73 23.23
CA VAL A 88 1.62 -11.20 24.50
C VAL A 88 1.59 -10.04 25.49
N PHE A 89 0.92 -10.26 26.62
CA PHE A 89 0.76 -9.27 27.69
C PHE A 89 1.48 -9.77 28.96
N GLY A 90 2.60 -9.13 29.28
CA GLY A 90 3.40 -9.52 30.44
C GLY A 90 3.95 -10.95 30.33
N LYS A 91 4.00 -11.68 31.46
CA LYS A 91 4.65 -12.99 31.50
C LYS A 91 3.72 -14.19 31.23
N SER A 92 2.41 -14.01 31.20
CA SER A 92 1.48 -15.15 31.22
C SER A 92 0.15 -15.00 30.50
N LYS A 93 -0.11 -13.88 29.85
CA LYS A 93 -1.34 -13.70 29.09
C LYS A 93 -1.02 -13.53 27.61
N GLU A 94 -1.66 -14.32 26.77
CA GLU A 94 -1.57 -14.19 25.33
C GLU A 94 -2.97 -14.30 24.68
N ILE A 95 -3.12 -13.61 23.58
CA ILE A 95 -4.29 -13.69 22.69
C ILE A 95 -3.78 -14.01 21.31
N ILE A 96 -4.34 -15.05 20.69
CA ILE A 96 -4.05 -15.44 19.32
C ILE A 96 -5.29 -15.17 18.48
N ILE A 97 -5.11 -14.37 17.43
CA ILE A 97 -6.17 -14.01 16.48
C ILE A 97 -5.80 -14.61 15.11
N PRO A 98 -6.67 -15.42 14.49
CA PRO A 98 -6.47 -15.85 13.12
C PRO A 98 -6.47 -14.63 12.18
N PHE A 99 -5.36 -14.43 11.49
CA PHE A 99 -5.20 -13.32 10.55
C PHE A 99 -4.09 -13.64 9.55
N GLU A 100 -4.45 -13.73 8.30
CA GLU A 100 -3.52 -14.08 7.23
C GLU A 100 -2.81 -12.85 6.64
N GLY A 101 -1.50 -12.92 6.48
CA GLY A 101 -0.68 -11.86 5.89
C GLY A 101 0.58 -12.38 5.25
#